data_05e68e87924f6849f607730ce7c85708
#
_entry.id   05e68e87924f6849f607730ce7c85708
#
_cell.length_a   1.000
_cell.length_b   1.000
_cell.length_c   1.000
_cell.angle_alpha   90.00
_cell.angle_beta   90.00
_cell.angle_gamma   90.00
#
_symmetry.space_group_name_H-M   'P 1'
#
loop_
_entity.id
_entity.type
_entity.pdbx_description
1 polymer ?
#
loop_
_entity_poly.entity_id
_entity_poly.type
_entity_poly.pdbx_seq_one_letter_code
_entity_poly.pdbx_strand_id
1 'polypeptide(L)'
;MKRYRNFIWILLLLSTVFGFAACEKATESKTDILEQFVALGDTSYTLAPGEELILAPQFDKHPLREYTWTVDHSEVVSLRENTDGSMTVIGIRNGTSIVTLSSTDAAVVAACTIIVDDGSAAADDGVIKILAIGNSFSEDALENYLYELAAAADVPIVIGNLYIGGAPLDLHWENAAGNKAAYQYRKIAQNGTKTNTASTSIATAIADDDWDYISLQQASPNSGQYNTFVTPLPLLAEYVKETATNSKVKLILHQTWAYAQNSTHQGFANYNNDQKTMYDAIVDATGRAADLIQADMLVPTGTAIQNGRTSLIGDNFTRDGYHLDLTIGRYTAACTWFEMLTGKSVVGNLFKPEALNDYETEIAQYAAHYAVSQPAEVTELTAYQDGGGTGVLTKPVFVGFGFNDAIAGWNGFMGANSYLAGESLANLKDEEGNYTGVSITIVEGFNGRNANGEKNTTTDMNIPSEVSSYSYFGNSKKVFSGKTIVQSTLRLSGLNKTKKYNFCFFGTRSDVGAGDNREAKYIVKGENEVVSYLDASNNMTKTACSNAVQPDNKGEITITITSGENNTNTTGFFYINAIRIATAD
;
A
#
# COMPACT_ATOMS: atom_id res chain seq x y z
N MET A 1 44.14 5.22 49.25
CA MET A 1 43.81 3.89 49.73
C MET A 1 42.95 3.14 48.72
N LYS A 2 43.39 1.89 48.35
CA LYS A 2 42.73 0.82 47.59
C LYS A 2 42.32 1.16 46.14
N ARG A 3 43.08 0.82 45.17
CA ARG A 3 43.27 -0.24 44.15
C ARG A 3 42.05 -1.17 43.95
N TYR A 4 41.51 -1.22 42.71
CA TYR A 4 41.01 -2.39 42.01
C TYR A 4 41.11 -2.03 40.50
N ARG A 5 41.90 -2.62 39.82
CA ARG A 5 42.29 -3.81 39.02
C ARG A 5 41.31 -4.03 37.85
N ASN A 6 41.88 -3.79 36.66
CA ASN A 6 41.39 -4.11 35.31
C ASN A 6 40.95 -5.59 35.19
N PHE A 7 39.83 -5.84 34.53
CA PHE A 7 39.55 -7.12 33.89
C PHE A 7 39.19 -6.82 32.42
N ILE A 8 40.11 -7.17 31.53
CA ILE A 8 39.91 -7.28 30.10
C ILE A 8 39.24 -8.63 29.88
N TRP A 9 38.02 -8.64 29.33
CA TRP A 9 37.41 -9.84 28.77
C TRP A 9 37.60 -9.81 27.26
N ILE A 10 38.46 -10.70 26.79
CA ILE A 10 38.56 -11.12 25.41
C ILE A 10 37.35 -12.01 25.15
N LEU A 11 36.42 -11.58 24.27
CA LEU A 11 35.40 -12.46 23.72
C LEU A 11 36.06 -13.27 22.58
N LEU A 12 36.29 -14.55 22.84
CA LEU A 12 36.54 -15.53 21.79
C LEU A 12 35.21 -15.82 21.09
N LEU A 13 35.21 -15.60 19.76
CA LEU A 13 34.20 -16.20 18.90
C LEU A 13 34.35 -17.73 18.94
N LEU A 14 33.33 -18.40 19.48
CA LEU A 14 33.18 -19.86 19.32
C LEU A 14 32.44 -20.11 18.00
N SER A 15 33.19 -20.55 17.01
CA SER A 15 32.64 -21.33 15.91
C SER A 15 32.21 -22.68 16.46
N THR A 16 30.92 -23.00 16.44
CA THR A 16 30.39 -24.30 16.82
C THR A 16 30.69 -25.34 15.74
N VAL A 17 31.82 -26.01 15.92
CA VAL A 17 32.07 -27.29 15.26
C VAL A 17 31.28 -28.36 16.00
N PHE A 18 30.36 -29.05 15.34
CA PHE A 18 29.69 -30.25 15.87
C PHE A 18 30.72 -31.34 16.05
N GLY A 19 31.20 -31.50 17.28
CA GLY A 19 31.98 -32.65 17.67
C GLY A 19 31.06 -33.74 18.25
N PHE A 20 30.98 -34.88 17.58
CA PHE A 20 30.42 -36.09 18.20
C PHE A 20 31.45 -36.70 19.15
N ALA A 21 31.15 -36.66 20.44
CA ALA A 21 31.87 -37.49 21.41
C ALA A 21 31.21 -38.88 21.46
N ALA A 22 31.91 -39.88 21.02
CA ALA A 22 31.61 -41.29 21.35
C ALA A 22 32.73 -41.86 22.22
N CYS A 23 32.38 -42.28 23.42
CA CYS A 23 33.22 -43.09 24.28
C CYS A 23 32.64 -44.51 24.32
N GLU A 24 33.37 -45.56 23.91
CA GLU A 24 33.81 -46.66 24.75
C GLU A 24 34.38 -47.84 23.95
N LYS A 25 35.31 -48.52 24.63
CA LYS A 25 36.21 -49.55 24.19
C LYS A 25 35.58 -50.85 23.69
N ALA A 26 36.09 -51.36 22.56
CA ALA A 26 36.38 -52.79 22.43
C ALA A 26 37.40 -53.03 21.29
N THR A 27 38.55 -53.55 21.69
CA THR A 27 39.54 -54.43 21.01
C THR A 27 39.71 -54.37 19.50
N GLU A 28 40.87 -53.80 19.12
CA GLU A 28 41.79 -54.13 18.05
C GLU A 28 41.27 -54.59 16.67
N SER A 29 41.00 -53.61 15.82
CA SER A 29 41.63 -53.38 14.51
C SER A 29 41.45 -51.89 14.25
N LYS A 30 42.31 -51.06 14.80
CA LYS A 30 42.34 -49.63 14.52
C LYS A 30 43.00 -49.41 13.14
N THR A 31 42.20 -49.23 12.12
CA THR A 31 42.48 -48.22 11.12
C THR A 31 42.15 -46.88 11.77
N ASP A 32 43.17 -46.14 12.18
CA ASP A 32 43.05 -44.74 12.58
C ASP A 32 42.44 -43.98 11.43
N ILE A 33 41.14 -43.78 11.43
CA ILE A 33 40.52 -42.75 10.58
C ILE A 33 40.83 -41.42 11.27
N LEU A 34 42.03 -40.94 10.99
CA LEU A 34 42.47 -39.62 11.40
C LEU A 34 41.55 -38.60 10.79
N GLU A 35 40.97 -37.70 11.62
CA GLU A 35 40.25 -36.55 11.13
C GLU A 35 41.11 -35.85 10.07
N GLN A 36 40.62 -35.78 8.84
CA GLN A 36 41.30 -35.18 7.75
C GLN A 36 40.72 -33.77 7.55
N PHE A 37 41.60 -32.79 7.60
CA PHE A 37 41.22 -31.40 7.31
C PHE A 37 41.57 -31.09 5.86
N VAL A 38 40.68 -30.34 5.19
CA VAL A 38 40.91 -29.81 3.85
C VAL A 38 40.58 -28.32 3.79
N ALA A 39 41.42 -27.54 3.09
CA ALA A 39 41.18 -26.13 2.82
C ALA A 39 41.38 -25.84 1.33
N LEU A 40 40.68 -24.85 0.82
CA LEU A 40 40.76 -24.39 -0.58
C LEU A 40 41.51 -23.05 -0.73
N GLY A 41 42.31 -22.68 0.26
CA GLY A 41 42.97 -21.38 0.34
C GLY A 41 42.11 -20.34 1.06
N ASP A 42 41.84 -19.17 0.46
CA ASP A 42 40.99 -18.16 1.04
C ASP A 42 39.52 -18.56 0.98
N THR A 43 38.70 -17.95 1.81
CA THR A 43 37.25 -18.24 1.88
C THR A 43 36.48 -17.63 0.69
N SER A 44 37.05 -16.65 0.01
CA SER A 44 36.47 -16.03 -1.18
C SER A 44 37.53 -15.51 -2.16
N TYR A 45 37.19 -15.52 -3.45
CA TYR A 45 38.01 -14.95 -4.55
C TYR A 45 37.10 -14.17 -5.49
N THR A 46 37.67 -13.12 -6.11
CA THR A 46 37.00 -12.36 -7.19
C THR A 46 37.73 -12.64 -8.52
N LEU A 47 36.95 -12.94 -9.55
CA LEU A 47 37.44 -13.21 -10.92
C LEU A 47 36.74 -12.30 -11.92
N ALA A 48 37.41 -11.90 -12.97
CA ALA A 48 36.74 -11.36 -14.15
C ALA A 48 36.12 -12.49 -15.01
N PRO A 49 35.06 -12.22 -15.81
CA PRO A 49 34.58 -13.18 -16.79
C PRO A 49 35.73 -13.63 -17.76
N GLY A 50 35.87 -14.93 -17.89
CA GLY A 50 36.96 -15.55 -18.65
C GLY A 50 38.28 -15.71 -17.87
N GLU A 51 38.39 -15.17 -16.66
CA GLU A 51 39.54 -15.38 -15.78
C GLU A 51 39.49 -16.77 -15.16
N GLU A 52 40.68 -17.38 -15.00
CA GLU A 52 40.85 -18.72 -14.44
C GLU A 52 41.53 -18.65 -13.07
N LEU A 53 40.96 -19.32 -12.09
CA LEU A 53 41.53 -19.53 -10.75
C LEU A 53 41.77 -21.01 -10.53
N ILE A 54 42.95 -21.38 -10.05
CA ILE A 54 43.25 -22.77 -9.68
C ILE A 54 43.05 -22.94 -8.17
N LEU A 55 42.05 -23.72 -7.77
CA LEU A 55 41.85 -24.17 -6.40
C LEU A 55 42.59 -25.49 -6.19
N ALA A 56 43.67 -25.44 -5.42
CA ALA A 56 44.45 -26.62 -5.05
C ALA A 56 44.13 -27.03 -3.61
N PRO A 57 43.47 -28.17 -3.37
CA PRO A 57 43.11 -28.59 -2.02
C PRO A 57 44.38 -28.80 -1.19
N GLN A 58 44.39 -28.23 0.01
CA GLN A 58 45.42 -28.44 1.01
C GLN A 58 44.95 -29.43 2.04
N PHE A 59 45.58 -30.57 2.11
CA PHE A 59 45.29 -31.60 3.09
C PHE A 59 46.35 -31.61 4.18
N ASP A 60 45.94 -31.77 5.45
CA ASP A 60 46.84 -31.93 6.58
C ASP A 60 47.58 -33.28 6.54
N LYS A 61 47.03 -34.27 5.83
CA LYS A 61 47.57 -35.60 5.61
C LYS A 61 47.24 -36.06 4.19
N HIS A 62 47.95 -37.11 3.72
CA HIS A 62 47.67 -37.70 2.42
C HIS A 62 46.19 -38.05 2.27
N PRO A 63 45.51 -37.66 1.19
CA PRO A 63 44.09 -37.90 1.03
C PRO A 63 43.79 -39.40 1.07
N LEU A 64 43.02 -39.82 2.06
CA LEU A 64 42.57 -41.21 2.27
C LEU A 64 41.19 -41.48 1.69
N ARG A 65 40.58 -40.47 1.05
CA ARG A 65 39.19 -40.47 0.55
C ARG A 65 39.14 -40.00 -0.87
N GLU A 66 38.10 -40.42 -1.58
CA GLU A 66 37.76 -39.81 -2.86
C GLU A 66 36.97 -38.53 -2.62
N TYR A 67 37.22 -37.48 -3.43
CA TYR A 67 36.61 -36.18 -3.32
C TYR A 67 35.91 -35.83 -4.62
N THR A 68 34.80 -35.09 -4.49
CA THR A 68 34.02 -34.58 -5.61
C THR A 68 33.89 -33.08 -5.50
N TRP A 69 34.12 -32.39 -6.64
CA TRP A 69 33.90 -30.97 -6.76
C TRP A 69 32.47 -30.70 -7.25
N THR A 70 31.82 -29.73 -6.65
CA THR A 70 30.49 -29.24 -7.04
C THR A 70 30.47 -27.73 -7.07
N VAL A 71 29.51 -27.18 -7.82
CA VAL A 71 29.23 -25.75 -7.90
C VAL A 71 27.71 -25.57 -7.84
N ASP A 72 27.27 -24.56 -7.11
CA ASP A 72 25.83 -24.29 -6.95
C ASP A 72 25.26 -23.47 -8.13
N HIS A 73 26.06 -22.57 -8.74
CA HIS A 73 25.68 -21.72 -9.87
C HIS A 73 26.62 -21.92 -11.08
N SER A 74 26.38 -22.98 -11.85
CA SER A 74 27.17 -23.31 -13.03
C SER A 74 27.08 -22.31 -14.18
N GLU A 75 26.13 -21.41 -14.14
CA GLU A 75 25.97 -20.26 -15.05
C GLU A 75 26.91 -19.08 -14.69
N VAL A 76 27.38 -19.02 -13.43
CA VAL A 76 28.32 -18.00 -12.94
C VAL A 76 29.74 -18.46 -13.11
N VAL A 77 30.06 -19.70 -12.77
CA VAL A 77 31.37 -20.30 -12.93
C VAL A 77 31.28 -21.69 -13.52
N SER A 78 32.29 -22.09 -14.29
CA SER A 78 32.48 -23.48 -14.71
C SER A 78 33.71 -24.10 -14.05
N LEU A 79 33.67 -25.41 -13.88
CA LEU A 79 34.74 -26.20 -13.29
C LEU A 79 35.44 -27.04 -14.37
N ARG A 80 36.77 -27.07 -14.33
CA ARG A 80 37.62 -27.95 -15.16
C ARG A 80 38.64 -28.64 -14.25
N GLU A 81 38.51 -29.94 -14.10
CA GLU A 81 39.42 -30.74 -13.28
C GLU A 81 40.79 -30.85 -13.93
N ASN A 82 41.86 -30.70 -13.13
CA ASN A 82 43.24 -30.83 -13.55
C ASN A 82 43.79 -32.23 -13.21
N THR A 83 44.82 -32.65 -13.93
CA THR A 83 45.43 -33.98 -13.76
C THR A 83 46.14 -34.20 -12.43
N ASP A 84 46.40 -33.12 -11.68
CA ASP A 84 47.00 -33.13 -10.36
C ASP A 84 45.97 -33.10 -9.21
N GLY A 85 44.66 -33.15 -9.53
CA GLY A 85 43.56 -33.14 -8.55
C GLY A 85 43.16 -31.73 -8.14
N SER A 86 43.79 -30.68 -8.64
CA SER A 86 43.31 -29.31 -8.47
C SER A 86 42.15 -29.01 -9.42
N MET A 87 41.37 -27.97 -9.12
CA MET A 87 40.24 -27.54 -9.93
C MET A 87 40.47 -26.14 -10.51
N THR A 88 40.38 -26.01 -11.81
CA THR A 88 40.33 -24.71 -12.46
C THR A 88 38.91 -24.23 -12.45
N VAL A 89 38.66 -23.09 -11.79
CA VAL A 89 37.40 -22.36 -11.76
C VAL A 89 37.48 -21.23 -12.78
N ILE A 90 36.51 -21.14 -13.68
CA ILE A 90 36.50 -20.16 -14.77
C ILE A 90 35.28 -19.27 -14.57
N GLY A 91 35.46 -17.96 -14.42
CA GLY A 91 34.38 -16.99 -14.39
C GLY A 91 33.63 -16.96 -15.72
N ILE A 92 32.30 -17.07 -15.70
CA ILE A 92 31.47 -17.03 -16.92
C ILE A 92 30.78 -15.69 -17.05
N ARG A 93 30.02 -15.28 -16.03
CA ARG A 93 29.29 -14.03 -15.98
C ARG A 93 29.27 -13.48 -14.56
N ASN A 94 29.01 -12.18 -14.42
CA ASN A 94 28.87 -11.55 -13.12
C ASN A 94 27.87 -12.29 -12.22
N GLY A 95 28.23 -12.46 -10.96
CA GLY A 95 27.45 -13.17 -9.96
C GLY A 95 28.33 -13.82 -8.90
N THR A 96 27.70 -14.52 -7.97
CA THR A 96 28.37 -15.24 -6.90
C THR A 96 28.04 -16.73 -6.99
N SER A 97 29.03 -17.58 -6.76
CA SER A 97 28.88 -19.03 -6.74
C SER A 97 29.75 -19.67 -5.67
N ILE A 98 29.29 -20.74 -5.06
CA ILE A 98 30.05 -21.52 -4.08
C ILE A 98 30.60 -22.78 -4.75
N VAL A 99 31.91 -22.89 -4.74
CA VAL A 99 32.61 -24.11 -5.15
C VAL A 99 32.88 -24.94 -3.91
N THR A 100 32.45 -26.19 -3.94
CA THR A 100 32.54 -27.11 -2.79
C THR A 100 33.36 -28.35 -3.19
N LEU A 101 34.30 -28.72 -2.35
CA LEU A 101 34.96 -30.01 -2.35
C LEU A 101 34.45 -30.85 -1.20
N SER A 102 33.85 -31.97 -1.50
CA SER A 102 33.32 -32.88 -0.47
C SER A 102 33.85 -34.30 -0.65
N SER A 103 34.15 -35.00 0.44
CA SER A 103 34.43 -36.43 0.40
C SER A 103 33.16 -37.22 0.02
N THR A 104 33.30 -38.35 -0.63
CA THR A 104 32.19 -39.20 -1.05
C THR A 104 31.26 -39.66 0.08
N ASP A 105 31.74 -39.69 1.31
CA ASP A 105 30.98 -39.97 2.52
C ASP A 105 30.47 -38.68 3.23
N ALA A 106 30.69 -37.52 2.65
CA ALA A 106 30.34 -36.18 3.16
C ALA A 106 30.91 -35.87 4.58
N ALA A 107 31.93 -36.62 5.02
CA ALA A 107 32.54 -36.42 6.34
C ALA A 107 33.53 -35.25 6.36
N VAL A 108 34.02 -34.82 5.17
CA VAL A 108 34.94 -33.68 4.99
C VAL A 108 34.41 -32.80 3.87
N VAL A 109 34.25 -31.52 4.18
CA VAL A 109 33.78 -30.52 3.22
C VAL A 109 34.61 -29.26 3.36
N ALA A 110 35.04 -28.71 2.22
CA ALA A 110 35.63 -27.38 2.11
C ALA A 110 34.90 -26.59 1.03
N ALA A 111 34.59 -25.35 1.31
CA ALA A 111 33.89 -24.47 0.37
C ALA A 111 34.63 -23.15 0.21
N CYS A 112 34.49 -22.57 -0.97
CA CYS A 112 35.06 -21.28 -1.31
C CYS A 112 34.03 -20.50 -2.13
N THR A 113 33.81 -19.23 -1.78
CA THR A 113 32.94 -18.33 -2.51
C THR A 113 33.71 -17.71 -3.69
N ILE A 114 33.16 -17.80 -4.90
CA ILE A 114 33.68 -17.17 -6.08
C ILE A 114 32.74 -16.05 -6.50
N ILE A 115 33.27 -14.84 -6.55
CA ILE A 115 32.58 -13.66 -7.06
C ILE A 115 33.12 -13.41 -8.46
N VAL A 116 32.28 -13.45 -9.48
CA VAL A 116 32.66 -13.04 -10.82
C VAL A 116 32.20 -11.61 -11.04
N ASP A 117 33.16 -10.70 -11.23
CA ASP A 117 32.91 -9.27 -11.45
C ASP A 117 33.92 -8.78 -12.53
N ASP A 118 33.41 -8.30 -13.66
CA ASP A 118 34.25 -7.81 -14.75
C ASP A 118 34.85 -6.43 -14.48
N GLY A 119 34.60 -5.87 -13.27
CA GLY A 119 35.03 -4.52 -12.91
C GLY A 119 34.35 -3.42 -13.75
N SER A 120 33.58 -3.80 -14.77
CA SER A 120 32.63 -2.91 -15.36
C SER A 120 31.48 -2.77 -14.34
N ALA A 121 31.15 -1.56 -13.99
CA ALA A 121 29.74 -1.30 -13.67
C ALA A 121 28.96 -1.90 -14.83
N ALA A 122 28.01 -2.83 -14.58
CA ALA A 122 27.06 -3.23 -15.60
C ALA A 122 26.78 -1.97 -16.40
N ALA A 123 27.14 -1.97 -17.69
CA ALA A 123 27.08 -0.73 -18.47
C ALA A 123 25.66 -0.25 -18.23
N ASP A 124 25.53 0.93 -17.63
CA ASP A 124 24.23 1.50 -17.33
C ASP A 124 23.42 1.39 -18.61
N ASP A 125 22.58 0.36 -18.69
CA ASP A 125 21.77 0.09 -19.88
C ASP A 125 20.63 1.11 -19.99
N GLY A 126 20.62 2.08 -19.06
CA GLY A 126 19.62 3.12 -18.95
C GLY A 126 18.25 2.60 -18.51
N VAL A 127 18.16 1.32 -18.08
CA VAL A 127 16.92 0.70 -17.61
C VAL A 127 16.97 0.59 -16.10
N ILE A 128 16.00 1.18 -15.42
CA ILE A 128 15.86 1.02 -13.97
C ILE A 128 15.21 -0.33 -13.67
N LYS A 129 15.85 -1.17 -12.87
CA LYS A 129 15.34 -2.49 -12.50
C LYS A 129 15.13 -2.58 -11.00
N ILE A 130 13.87 -2.74 -10.58
CA ILE A 130 13.45 -2.81 -9.17
C ILE A 130 12.75 -4.13 -8.87
N LEU A 131 13.19 -4.85 -7.82
CA LEU A 131 12.49 -6.00 -7.26
C LEU A 131 11.99 -5.66 -5.86
N ALA A 132 10.69 -5.80 -5.61
CA ALA A 132 10.13 -5.72 -4.26
C ALA A 132 9.95 -7.12 -3.66
N ILE A 133 10.30 -7.27 -2.37
CA ILE A 133 9.94 -8.42 -1.54
C ILE A 133 8.90 -7.92 -0.54
N GLY A 134 7.62 -8.27 -0.77
CA GLY A 134 6.54 -7.63 -0.02
C GLY A 134 5.21 -8.38 -0.05
N ASN A 135 4.16 -7.60 0.04
CA ASN A 135 2.78 -8.07 0.19
C ASN A 135 1.82 -7.16 -0.60
N SER A 136 0.53 -7.08 -0.20
CA SER A 136 -0.45 -6.21 -0.86
C SER A 136 -0.07 -4.71 -0.86
N PHE A 137 0.81 -4.27 0.02
CA PHE A 137 1.27 -2.88 0.05
C PHE A 137 2.31 -2.61 -1.05
N SER A 138 3.21 -3.54 -1.36
CA SER A 138 4.08 -3.43 -2.54
C SER A 138 3.28 -3.57 -3.84
N GLU A 139 2.24 -4.41 -3.88
CA GLU A 139 1.33 -4.50 -5.00
C GLU A 139 0.66 -3.14 -5.30
N ASP A 140 0.06 -2.52 -4.27
CA ASP A 140 -0.60 -1.23 -4.41
C ASP A 140 0.36 -0.12 -4.85
N ALA A 141 1.63 -0.15 -4.40
CA ALA A 141 2.59 0.91 -4.65
C ALA A 141 3.34 0.81 -5.99
N LEU A 142 3.62 -0.41 -6.48
CA LEU A 142 4.55 -0.64 -7.59
C LEU A 142 3.89 -1.21 -8.85
N GLU A 143 2.89 -2.09 -8.70
CA GLU A 143 2.34 -2.81 -9.85
C GLU A 143 1.35 -1.98 -10.67
N ASN A 144 0.98 -0.79 -10.17
CA ASN A 144 0.01 0.09 -10.80
C ASN A 144 0.62 1.48 -10.96
N TYR A 145 0.51 2.05 -12.15
CA TYR A 145 0.89 3.42 -12.53
C TYR A 145 2.39 3.76 -12.54
N LEU A 146 3.27 3.03 -11.83
CA LEU A 146 4.71 3.33 -11.84
C LEU A 146 5.32 3.14 -13.24
N TYR A 147 4.95 2.06 -13.92
CA TYR A 147 5.39 1.81 -15.29
C TYR A 147 4.93 2.91 -16.25
N GLU A 148 3.67 3.30 -16.15
CA GLU A 148 3.07 4.32 -17.00
C GLU A 148 3.66 5.72 -16.74
N LEU A 149 3.96 6.07 -15.47
CA LEU A 149 4.67 7.31 -15.10
C LEU A 149 6.08 7.33 -15.69
N ALA A 150 6.81 6.22 -15.60
CA ALA A 150 8.15 6.09 -16.16
C ALA A 150 8.11 6.20 -17.69
N ALA A 151 7.17 5.51 -18.35
CA ALA A 151 6.99 5.56 -19.79
C ALA A 151 6.65 6.98 -20.29
N ALA A 152 5.81 7.72 -19.57
CA ALA A 152 5.49 9.12 -19.91
C ALA A 152 6.67 10.09 -19.76
N ALA A 153 7.68 9.71 -19.00
CA ALA A 153 8.92 10.46 -18.79
C ALA A 153 10.11 9.94 -19.62
N ASP A 154 9.86 9.02 -20.57
CA ASP A 154 10.87 8.33 -21.38
C ASP A 154 11.96 7.66 -20.49
N VAL A 155 11.56 7.03 -19.38
CA VAL A 155 12.41 6.27 -18.48
C VAL A 155 12.11 4.78 -18.63
N PRO A 156 13.02 3.97 -19.21
CA PRO A 156 12.84 2.53 -19.25
C PRO A 156 12.89 1.94 -17.83
N ILE A 157 11.94 1.06 -17.50
CA ILE A 157 11.86 0.43 -16.17
C ILE A 157 11.42 -1.03 -16.29
N VAL A 158 11.95 -1.87 -15.40
CA VAL A 158 11.50 -3.23 -15.14
C VAL A 158 11.09 -3.31 -13.67
N ILE A 159 9.92 -3.83 -13.39
CA ILE A 159 9.38 -3.93 -12.03
C ILE A 159 9.10 -5.39 -11.71
N GLY A 160 9.73 -5.91 -10.66
CA GLY A 160 9.45 -7.21 -10.07
C GLY A 160 8.79 -7.04 -8.70
N ASN A 161 7.85 -7.92 -8.37
CA ASN A 161 7.25 -7.99 -7.04
C ASN A 161 7.08 -9.43 -6.58
N LEU A 162 7.78 -9.83 -5.54
CA LEU A 162 7.58 -11.09 -4.83
C LEU A 162 6.49 -10.91 -3.80
N TYR A 163 5.32 -11.46 -4.10
CA TYR A 163 4.08 -11.22 -3.37
C TYR A 163 3.66 -12.42 -2.52
N ILE A 164 3.44 -12.17 -1.22
CA ILE A 164 2.64 -13.01 -0.33
C ILE A 164 1.70 -12.09 0.47
N GLY A 165 0.38 -12.32 0.40
CA GLY A 165 -0.61 -11.48 1.10
C GLY A 165 -0.34 -11.38 2.60
N GLY A 166 -0.18 -10.17 3.14
CA GLY A 166 0.03 -9.89 4.55
C GLY A 166 1.35 -10.37 5.15
N ALA A 167 2.32 -10.83 4.34
CA ALA A 167 3.58 -11.38 4.82
C ALA A 167 4.40 -10.34 5.60
N PRO A 168 4.82 -10.64 6.85
CA PRO A 168 5.74 -9.84 7.62
C PRO A 168 7.21 -10.21 7.32
N LEU A 169 8.15 -9.37 7.76
CA LEU A 169 9.59 -9.56 7.52
C LEU A 169 10.14 -10.90 8.03
N ASP A 170 9.67 -11.39 9.16
CA ASP A 170 10.08 -12.70 9.69
C ASP A 170 9.70 -13.86 8.76
N LEU A 171 8.50 -13.81 8.13
CA LEU A 171 8.12 -14.79 7.13
C LEU A 171 8.98 -14.68 5.86
N HIS A 172 9.33 -13.47 5.43
CA HIS A 172 10.23 -13.28 4.30
C HIS A 172 11.62 -13.86 4.60
N TRP A 173 12.15 -13.62 5.80
CA TRP A 173 13.41 -14.22 6.25
C TRP A 173 13.33 -15.75 6.32
N GLU A 174 12.30 -16.33 6.93
CA GLU A 174 12.11 -17.78 6.95
C GLU A 174 12.06 -18.41 5.55
N ASN A 175 11.44 -17.72 4.60
CA ASN A 175 11.36 -18.18 3.23
C ASN A 175 12.71 -18.07 2.51
N ALA A 176 13.48 -17.00 2.76
CA ALA A 176 14.83 -16.83 2.26
C ALA A 176 15.76 -17.92 2.78
N ALA A 177 15.86 -18.07 4.11
CA ALA A 177 16.71 -19.06 4.78
C ALA A 177 16.39 -20.50 4.38
N GLY A 178 15.12 -20.79 4.11
CA GLY A 178 14.65 -22.11 3.66
C GLY A 178 14.60 -22.29 2.15
N ASN A 179 14.99 -21.30 1.36
CA ASN A 179 14.83 -21.22 -0.10
C ASN A 179 13.43 -21.70 -0.57
N LYS A 180 12.37 -21.23 0.13
CA LYS A 180 11.00 -21.70 -0.10
C LYS A 180 10.40 -21.04 -1.34
N ALA A 181 9.90 -21.83 -2.27
CA ALA A 181 9.17 -21.37 -3.46
C ALA A 181 7.72 -20.97 -3.10
N ALA A 182 7.56 -19.91 -2.27
CA ALA A 182 6.28 -19.55 -1.65
C ALA A 182 5.59 -18.33 -2.29
N TYR A 183 6.27 -17.63 -3.20
CA TYR A 183 5.79 -16.36 -3.74
C TYR A 183 5.05 -16.49 -5.06
N GLN A 184 4.16 -15.54 -5.29
CA GLN A 184 3.78 -15.13 -6.62
C GLN A 184 4.80 -14.08 -7.08
N TYR A 185 5.56 -14.40 -8.11
CA TYR A 185 6.49 -13.46 -8.72
C TYR A 185 5.81 -12.76 -9.89
N ARG A 186 5.53 -11.49 -9.70
CA ARG A 186 4.86 -10.64 -10.67
C ARG A 186 5.88 -9.69 -11.29
N LYS A 187 6.01 -9.72 -12.61
CA LYS A 187 6.99 -8.90 -13.32
C LYS A 187 6.32 -8.05 -14.40
N ILE A 188 6.68 -6.78 -14.46
CA ILE A 188 6.37 -5.87 -15.56
C ILE A 188 7.67 -5.67 -16.32
N ALA A 189 7.75 -6.24 -17.51
CA ALA A 189 8.92 -6.12 -18.37
C ALA A 189 9.04 -4.70 -18.95
N GLN A 190 10.21 -4.35 -19.48
CA GLN A 190 10.50 -3.04 -20.08
C GLN A 190 9.50 -2.63 -21.18
N ASN A 191 8.87 -3.58 -21.86
CA ASN A 191 7.82 -3.32 -22.85
C ASN A 191 6.40 -3.26 -22.27
N GLY A 192 6.24 -3.26 -20.94
CA GLY A 192 4.97 -3.22 -20.24
C GLY A 192 4.25 -4.58 -20.12
N THR A 193 4.82 -5.66 -20.64
CA THR A 193 4.20 -6.98 -20.51
C THR A 193 4.22 -7.43 -19.05
N LYS A 194 3.02 -7.78 -18.53
CA LYS A 194 2.86 -8.26 -17.15
C LYS A 194 2.81 -9.80 -17.13
N THR A 195 3.62 -10.40 -16.26
CA THR A 195 3.65 -11.84 -16.01
C THR A 195 3.42 -12.13 -14.52
N ASN A 196 2.93 -13.33 -14.21
CA ASN A 196 2.77 -13.81 -12.83
C ASN A 196 3.19 -15.28 -12.78
N THR A 197 4.28 -15.56 -12.08
CA THR A 197 4.83 -16.91 -11.91
C THR A 197 4.61 -17.34 -10.46
N ALA A 198 3.83 -18.38 -10.28
CA ALA A 198 3.59 -18.96 -8.96
C ALA A 198 4.77 -19.81 -8.49
N SER A 199 4.81 -20.08 -7.19
CA SER A 199 5.81 -20.96 -6.57
C SER A 199 7.25 -20.57 -6.90
N THR A 200 7.56 -19.29 -6.73
CA THR A 200 8.90 -18.72 -6.93
C THR A 200 9.58 -18.50 -5.58
N SER A 201 10.89 -18.77 -5.47
CA SER A 201 11.69 -18.41 -4.31
C SER A 201 12.30 -17.01 -4.46
N ILE A 202 12.77 -16.41 -3.36
CA ILE A 202 13.47 -15.13 -3.39
C ILE A 202 14.73 -15.24 -4.26
N ALA A 203 15.52 -16.31 -4.08
CA ALA A 203 16.73 -16.53 -4.89
C ALA A 203 16.43 -16.63 -6.39
N THR A 204 15.35 -17.33 -6.77
CA THR A 204 14.94 -17.44 -8.18
C THR A 204 14.58 -16.09 -8.79
N ALA A 205 13.84 -15.25 -8.06
CA ALA A 205 13.45 -13.93 -8.56
C ALA A 205 14.64 -12.95 -8.61
N ILE A 206 15.57 -13.05 -7.64
CA ILE A 206 16.80 -12.25 -7.65
C ILE A 206 17.65 -12.62 -8.87
N ALA A 207 17.77 -13.90 -9.21
CA ALA A 207 18.53 -14.38 -10.34
C ALA A 207 17.88 -14.13 -11.73
N ASP A 208 16.61 -13.70 -11.77
CA ASP A 208 15.85 -13.48 -13.02
C ASP A 208 16.26 -12.21 -13.77
N ASP A 209 16.87 -11.25 -13.09
CA ASP A 209 17.37 -10.00 -13.71
C ASP A 209 18.54 -9.43 -12.91
N ASP A 210 19.25 -8.48 -13.51
CA ASP A 210 20.33 -7.74 -12.86
C ASP A 210 19.78 -6.51 -12.15
N TRP A 211 19.14 -6.72 -11.00
CA TRP A 211 18.39 -5.71 -10.27
C TRP A 211 19.26 -4.56 -9.75
N ASP A 212 18.92 -3.31 -10.08
CA ASP A 212 19.57 -2.13 -9.50
C ASP A 212 19.13 -1.88 -8.07
N TYR A 213 17.87 -2.21 -7.78
CA TYR A 213 17.26 -1.99 -6.49
C TYR A 213 16.50 -3.22 -6.01
N ILE A 214 16.66 -3.56 -4.74
CA ILE A 214 15.76 -4.53 -4.07
C ILE A 214 15.13 -3.88 -2.87
N SER A 215 13.80 -3.90 -2.83
CA SER A 215 12.99 -3.25 -1.80
C SER A 215 12.47 -4.23 -0.77
N LEU A 216 12.60 -3.87 0.49
CA LEU A 216 12.08 -4.57 1.65
C LEU A 216 11.03 -3.71 2.36
N GLN A 217 10.04 -4.34 2.99
CA GLN A 217 9.01 -3.66 3.78
C GLN A 217 8.49 -4.54 4.91
N GLN A 218 7.90 -3.95 5.93
CA GLN A 218 7.18 -4.68 6.97
C GLN A 218 5.69 -4.80 6.63
N ALA A 219 5.01 -5.81 7.17
CA ALA A 219 3.55 -5.90 7.11
C ALA A 219 2.90 -4.78 7.89
N SER A 220 1.79 -4.24 7.38
CA SER A 220 1.17 -3.01 7.89
C SER A 220 0.83 -3.00 9.39
N PRO A 221 0.37 -4.12 10.04
CA PRO A 221 0.13 -4.11 11.48
C PRO A 221 1.40 -3.85 12.32
N ASN A 222 2.56 -4.18 11.76
CA ASN A 222 3.86 -4.13 12.42
C ASN A 222 4.74 -2.96 11.93
N SER A 223 4.29 -2.21 10.92
CA SER A 223 5.13 -1.22 10.22
C SER A 223 5.63 -0.07 11.12
N GLY A 224 4.91 0.26 12.21
CA GLY A 224 5.35 1.20 13.24
C GLY A 224 5.98 0.53 14.48
N GLN A 225 6.24 -0.78 14.44
CA GLN A 225 6.79 -1.52 15.58
C GLN A 225 8.25 -1.89 15.32
N TYR A 226 9.17 -0.99 15.65
CA TYR A 226 10.61 -1.14 15.37
C TYR A 226 11.21 -2.49 15.81
N ASN A 227 10.78 -3.01 16.95
CA ASN A 227 11.26 -4.30 17.45
C ASN A 227 10.99 -5.48 16.50
N THR A 228 10.03 -5.36 15.59
CA THR A 228 9.73 -6.39 14.57
C THR A 228 10.65 -6.34 13.36
N PHE A 229 11.49 -5.31 13.26
CA PHE A 229 12.51 -5.17 12.21
C PHE A 229 13.88 -5.72 12.65
N VAL A 230 14.20 -5.59 13.93
CA VAL A 230 15.57 -5.72 14.47
C VAL A 230 16.25 -7.04 14.14
N THR A 231 15.51 -8.13 14.10
CA THR A 231 16.07 -9.47 13.81
C THR A 231 15.92 -9.86 12.34
N PRO A 232 14.71 -9.85 11.74
CA PRO A 232 14.55 -10.37 10.37
C PRO A 232 15.13 -9.46 9.30
N LEU A 233 15.09 -8.13 9.49
CA LEU A 233 15.49 -7.20 8.44
C LEU A 233 17.00 -7.25 8.12
N PRO A 234 17.94 -7.22 9.09
CA PRO A 234 19.36 -7.36 8.79
C PRO A 234 19.70 -8.67 8.11
N LEU A 235 19.11 -9.79 8.58
CA LEU A 235 19.35 -11.11 8.00
C LEU A 235 18.85 -11.21 6.56
N LEU A 236 17.67 -10.65 6.28
CA LEU A 236 17.11 -10.61 4.93
C LEU A 236 17.91 -9.68 4.02
N ALA A 237 18.36 -8.53 4.53
CA ALA A 237 19.18 -7.58 3.78
C ALA A 237 20.55 -8.15 3.41
N GLU A 238 21.19 -8.88 4.34
CA GLU A 238 22.44 -9.60 4.08
C GLU A 238 22.24 -10.68 3.01
N TYR A 239 21.22 -11.53 3.19
CA TYR A 239 20.87 -12.57 2.21
C TYR A 239 20.63 -12.01 0.80
N VAL A 240 19.92 -10.89 0.68
CA VAL A 240 19.64 -10.23 -0.59
C VAL A 240 20.95 -9.75 -1.25
N LYS A 241 21.84 -9.11 -0.48
CA LYS A 241 23.14 -8.65 -0.98
C LYS A 241 24.04 -9.80 -1.42
N GLU A 242 24.03 -10.90 -0.69
CA GLU A 242 24.83 -12.08 -1.03
C GLU A 242 24.28 -12.84 -2.25
N THR A 243 22.95 -12.79 -2.46
CA THR A 243 22.28 -13.53 -3.55
C THR A 243 22.20 -12.72 -4.84
N ALA A 244 22.30 -11.39 -4.75
CA ALA A 244 22.15 -10.49 -5.90
C ALA A 244 23.21 -10.78 -6.98
N THR A 245 22.78 -10.79 -8.25
CA THR A 245 23.67 -10.89 -9.42
C THR A 245 24.41 -9.60 -9.66
N ASN A 246 23.80 -8.45 -9.31
CA ASN A 246 24.40 -7.14 -9.38
C ASN A 246 25.15 -6.83 -8.07
N SER A 247 26.47 -6.81 -8.09
CA SER A 247 27.30 -6.49 -6.92
C SER A 247 27.10 -5.06 -6.39
N LYS A 248 26.44 -4.19 -7.17
CA LYS A 248 26.11 -2.80 -6.83
C LYS A 248 24.63 -2.61 -6.48
N VAL A 249 23.90 -3.70 -6.25
CA VAL A 249 22.50 -3.64 -5.88
C VAL A 249 22.29 -2.72 -4.67
N LYS A 250 21.31 -1.85 -4.76
CA LYS A 250 20.95 -0.92 -3.71
C LYS A 250 19.72 -1.42 -2.94
N LEU A 251 19.78 -1.34 -1.63
CA LEU A 251 18.65 -1.69 -0.78
C LEU A 251 17.72 -0.51 -0.57
N ILE A 252 16.45 -0.74 -0.80
CA ILE A 252 15.38 0.18 -0.48
C ILE A 252 14.61 -0.33 0.73
N LEU A 253 14.33 0.54 1.70
CA LEU A 253 13.29 0.31 2.68
C LEU A 253 12.03 1.09 2.29
N HIS A 254 10.91 0.39 2.13
CA HIS A 254 9.64 1.02 1.79
C HIS A 254 8.90 1.42 3.08
N GLN A 255 8.71 2.71 3.31
CA GLN A 255 7.85 3.24 4.35
C GLN A 255 6.40 3.13 3.87
N THR A 256 5.65 2.21 4.46
CA THR A 256 4.23 2.03 4.17
C THR A 256 3.39 3.11 4.89
N TRP A 257 2.09 3.15 4.65
CA TRP A 257 1.18 4.19 5.13
C TRP A 257 0.37 3.77 6.35
N ALA A 258 -0.05 4.76 7.13
CA ALA A 258 -0.99 4.56 8.22
C ALA A 258 -2.40 4.24 7.68
N TYR A 259 -3.16 3.47 8.46
CA TYR A 259 -4.56 3.16 8.17
C TYR A 259 -5.42 4.44 8.16
N ALA A 260 -6.58 4.37 7.52
CA ALA A 260 -7.59 5.42 7.65
C ALA A 260 -8.10 5.49 9.09
N GLN A 261 -8.54 6.67 9.53
CA GLN A 261 -9.01 6.86 10.92
C GLN A 261 -10.21 5.96 11.28
N ASN A 262 -11.03 5.61 10.29
CA ASN A 262 -12.18 4.73 10.46
C ASN A 262 -11.89 3.24 10.20
N SER A 263 -10.62 2.86 10.08
CA SER A 263 -10.20 1.48 9.79
C SER A 263 -10.67 0.52 10.88
N THR A 264 -11.21 -0.63 10.47
CA THR A 264 -11.60 -1.73 11.36
C THR A 264 -10.57 -2.86 11.41
N HIS A 265 -9.40 -2.65 10.80
CA HIS A 265 -8.32 -3.64 10.81
C HIS A 265 -7.81 -3.88 12.24
N GLN A 266 -7.72 -5.14 12.67
CA GLN A 266 -7.32 -5.50 14.05
C GLN A 266 -5.95 -4.94 14.45
N GLY A 267 -5.00 -4.86 13.51
CA GLY A 267 -3.67 -4.28 13.75
C GLY A 267 -3.68 -2.80 14.08
N PHE A 268 -4.79 -2.09 13.86
CA PHE A 268 -4.91 -0.67 14.22
C PHE A 268 -4.88 -0.44 15.73
N ALA A 269 -5.32 -1.45 16.50
CA ALA A 269 -5.23 -1.42 17.97
C ALA A 269 -3.78 -1.30 18.49
N ASN A 270 -2.76 -1.72 17.73
CA ASN A 270 -1.36 -1.52 18.06
C ASN A 270 -0.97 -0.04 18.17
N TYR A 271 -1.78 0.84 17.60
CA TYR A 271 -1.59 2.29 17.53
C TYR A 271 -2.77 3.04 18.16
N ASN A 272 -3.45 2.45 19.15
CA ASN A 272 -4.61 3.02 19.85
C ASN A 272 -5.80 3.34 18.94
N ASN A 273 -5.89 2.73 17.75
CA ASN A 273 -6.85 3.07 16.70
C ASN A 273 -6.81 4.55 16.30
N ASP A 274 -5.60 5.11 16.27
CA ASP A 274 -5.36 6.52 15.93
C ASP A 274 -4.38 6.61 14.76
N GLN A 275 -4.82 7.25 13.68
CA GLN A 275 -4.07 7.37 12.43
C GLN A 275 -2.76 8.11 12.60
N LYS A 276 -2.79 9.22 13.35
CA LYS A 276 -1.57 10.01 13.56
C LYS A 276 -0.55 9.24 14.40
N THR A 277 -1.00 8.58 15.45
CA THR A 277 -0.14 7.70 16.27
C THR A 277 0.49 6.60 15.41
N MET A 278 -0.27 5.99 14.51
CA MET A 278 0.26 4.99 13.59
C MET A 278 1.28 5.58 12.62
N TYR A 279 0.99 6.74 12.04
CA TYR A 279 1.90 7.43 11.11
C TYR A 279 3.22 7.78 11.80
N ASP A 280 3.18 8.44 12.95
CA ASP A 280 4.37 8.83 13.70
C ASP A 280 5.24 7.61 14.07
N ALA A 281 4.58 6.50 14.47
CA ALA A 281 5.27 5.24 14.77
C ALA A 281 5.91 4.61 13.52
N ILE A 282 5.26 4.68 12.36
CA ILE A 282 5.83 4.19 11.08
C ILE A 282 7.07 4.99 10.69
N VAL A 283 7.01 6.32 10.78
CA VAL A 283 8.14 7.19 10.45
C VAL A 283 9.34 6.87 11.36
N ASP A 284 9.14 6.80 12.69
CA ASP A 284 10.20 6.43 13.63
C ASP A 284 10.77 5.05 13.34
N ALA A 285 9.91 4.05 13.20
CA ALA A 285 10.35 2.66 13.04
C ALA A 285 11.10 2.44 11.73
N THR A 286 10.62 3.01 10.62
CA THR A 286 11.25 2.83 9.30
C THR A 286 12.53 3.65 9.16
N GLY A 287 12.61 4.85 9.74
CA GLY A 287 13.85 5.62 9.79
C GLY A 287 14.96 4.86 10.52
N ARG A 288 14.68 4.36 11.73
CA ARG A 288 15.62 3.54 12.51
C ARG A 288 15.95 2.21 11.83
N ALA A 289 15.01 1.62 11.13
CA ALA A 289 15.22 0.38 10.40
C ALA A 289 16.09 0.59 9.14
N ALA A 290 15.95 1.73 8.46
CA ALA A 290 16.82 2.11 7.36
C ALA A 290 18.26 2.29 7.84
N ASP A 291 18.47 2.98 8.97
CA ASP A 291 19.79 3.14 9.60
C ASP A 291 20.38 1.77 10.01
N LEU A 292 19.55 0.86 10.53
CA LEU A 292 19.98 -0.46 11.01
C LEU A 292 20.63 -1.31 9.91
N ILE A 293 20.10 -1.26 8.67
CA ILE A 293 20.63 -2.00 7.52
C ILE A 293 21.48 -1.15 6.58
N GLN A 294 21.67 0.14 6.91
CA GLN A 294 22.29 1.13 6.03
C GLN A 294 21.65 1.09 4.64
N ALA A 295 20.31 1.21 4.61
CA ALA A 295 19.56 1.24 3.37
C ALA A 295 20.03 2.40 2.48
N ASP A 296 20.20 2.15 1.20
CA ASP A 296 20.60 3.17 0.22
C ASP A 296 19.49 4.20 -0.01
N MET A 297 18.24 3.80 0.22
CA MET A 297 17.06 4.64 0.00
C MET A 297 15.92 4.25 0.95
N LEU A 298 15.21 5.26 1.47
CA LEU A 298 13.92 5.11 2.15
C LEU A 298 12.85 5.76 1.27
N VAL A 299 11.89 4.97 0.76
CA VAL A 299 10.79 5.51 -0.07
C VAL A 299 9.63 5.90 0.84
N PRO A 300 9.30 7.20 0.97
CA PRO A 300 8.39 7.73 1.97
C PRO A 300 6.92 7.72 1.52
N THR A 301 6.43 6.59 1.02
CA THR A 301 5.04 6.47 0.55
C THR A 301 4.03 6.81 1.64
N GLY A 302 4.31 6.40 2.89
CA GLY A 302 3.45 6.73 4.04
C GLY A 302 3.30 8.23 4.27
N THR A 303 4.39 8.99 4.13
CA THR A 303 4.38 10.45 4.23
C THR A 303 3.64 11.08 3.05
N ALA A 304 3.81 10.56 1.83
CA ALA A 304 3.07 11.04 0.66
C ALA A 304 1.55 10.87 0.84
N ILE A 305 1.10 9.72 1.31
CA ILE A 305 -0.31 9.50 1.62
C ILE A 305 -0.79 10.44 2.73
N GLN A 306 0.02 10.68 3.75
CA GLN A 306 -0.33 11.59 4.83
C GLN A 306 -0.39 13.05 4.36
N ASN A 307 0.52 13.49 3.46
CA ASN A 307 0.45 14.80 2.81
C ASN A 307 -0.85 14.94 2.01
N GLY A 308 -1.18 13.94 1.20
CA GLY A 308 -2.42 13.91 0.41
C GLY A 308 -3.68 14.07 1.27
N ARG A 309 -3.70 13.46 2.46
CA ARG A 309 -4.81 13.57 3.43
C ARG A 309 -5.04 15.00 3.94
N THR A 310 -4.05 15.88 3.86
CA THR A 310 -4.20 17.29 4.24
C THR A 310 -4.92 18.12 3.18
N SER A 311 -5.11 17.58 1.99
CA SER A 311 -5.90 18.19 0.92
C SER A 311 -7.40 17.97 1.13
N LEU A 312 -8.19 18.53 0.23
CA LEU A 312 -9.64 18.30 0.18
C LEU A 312 -10.07 16.84 -0.02
N ILE A 313 -9.15 15.96 -0.49
CA ILE A 313 -9.43 14.52 -0.61
C ILE A 313 -9.64 13.92 0.79
N GLY A 314 -9.00 14.51 1.82
CA GLY A 314 -9.12 14.04 3.19
C GLY A 314 -8.65 12.58 3.33
N ASP A 315 -9.28 11.82 4.21
CA ASP A 315 -8.90 10.44 4.53
C ASP A 315 -9.44 9.39 3.54
N ASN A 316 -9.48 9.72 2.22
CA ASN A 316 -10.02 8.86 1.17
C ASN A 316 -8.94 8.21 0.29
N PHE A 317 -7.73 8.05 0.80
CA PHE A 317 -6.62 7.39 0.08
C PHE A 317 -6.63 5.87 0.19
N THR A 318 -7.58 5.29 0.93
CA THR A 318 -7.71 3.84 1.11
C THR A 318 -9.11 3.35 0.72
N ARG A 319 -9.21 2.12 0.15
CA ARG A 319 -10.49 1.52 -0.29
C ARG A 319 -11.24 0.77 0.81
N ASP A 320 -10.51 0.28 1.82
CA ASP A 320 -11.04 -0.59 2.89
C ASP A 320 -10.49 -0.21 4.27
N GLY A 321 -9.93 0.99 4.38
CA GLY A 321 -9.33 1.52 5.58
C GLY A 321 -7.84 1.22 5.74
N TYR A 322 -7.22 0.39 4.86
CA TYR A 322 -5.78 0.09 4.94
C TYR A 322 -5.10 -0.18 3.58
N HIS A 323 -5.74 -0.80 2.60
CA HIS A 323 -5.23 -0.87 1.24
C HIS A 323 -5.49 0.45 0.50
N LEU A 324 -4.60 0.86 -0.38
CA LEU A 324 -4.77 2.11 -1.12
C LEU A 324 -6.01 2.08 -2.00
N ASP A 325 -6.65 3.24 -2.15
CA ASP A 325 -7.64 3.46 -3.18
C ASP A 325 -7.05 3.13 -4.56
N LEU A 326 -7.86 2.55 -5.43
CA LEU A 326 -7.40 2.01 -6.71
C LEU A 326 -6.90 3.07 -7.68
N THR A 327 -7.25 4.34 -7.46
CA THR A 327 -6.90 5.48 -8.29
C THR A 327 -5.96 6.43 -7.56
N ILE A 328 -6.49 7.36 -6.76
CA ILE A 328 -5.70 8.41 -6.11
C ILE A 328 -4.65 7.84 -5.16
N GLY A 329 -4.97 6.81 -4.38
CA GLY A 329 -4.05 6.21 -3.43
C GLY A 329 -2.87 5.53 -4.12
N ARG A 330 -3.14 4.63 -5.07
CA ARG A 330 -2.11 3.93 -5.87
C ARG A 330 -1.27 4.89 -6.71
N TYR A 331 -1.92 5.90 -7.30
CA TYR A 331 -1.22 6.89 -8.11
C TYR A 331 -0.26 7.74 -7.26
N THR A 332 -0.67 8.18 -6.07
CA THR A 332 0.21 8.90 -5.14
C THR A 332 1.42 8.05 -4.71
N ALA A 333 1.21 6.77 -4.42
CA ALA A 333 2.30 5.85 -4.12
C ALA A 333 3.25 5.71 -5.31
N ALA A 334 2.73 5.47 -6.51
CA ALA A 334 3.52 5.35 -7.73
C ALA A 334 4.30 6.64 -8.05
N CYS A 335 3.71 7.82 -7.83
CA CYS A 335 4.39 9.11 -7.95
C CYS A 335 5.60 9.21 -7.02
N THR A 336 5.47 8.75 -5.78
CA THR A 336 6.57 8.74 -4.80
C THR A 336 7.70 7.83 -5.26
N TRP A 337 7.38 6.62 -5.69
CA TRP A 337 8.35 5.67 -6.22
C TRP A 337 9.04 6.19 -7.48
N PHE A 338 8.28 6.79 -8.41
CA PHE A 338 8.83 7.37 -9.63
C PHE A 338 9.90 8.43 -9.31
N GLU A 339 9.58 9.40 -8.45
CA GLU A 339 10.50 10.48 -8.12
C GLU A 339 11.75 9.96 -7.38
N MET A 340 11.58 9.02 -6.44
CA MET A 340 12.69 8.40 -5.72
C MET A 340 13.63 7.59 -6.62
N LEU A 341 13.09 6.79 -7.54
CA LEU A 341 13.89 5.94 -8.41
C LEU A 341 14.59 6.72 -9.53
N THR A 342 13.92 7.74 -10.07
CA THR A 342 14.42 8.47 -11.25
C THR A 342 15.17 9.75 -10.90
N GLY A 343 14.98 10.29 -9.71
CA GLY A 343 15.44 11.63 -9.33
C GLY A 343 14.79 12.77 -10.12
N LYS A 344 13.79 12.46 -10.98
CA LYS A 344 13.03 13.46 -11.73
C LYS A 344 11.78 13.83 -10.95
N SER A 345 11.46 15.13 -10.86
CA SER A 345 10.20 15.56 -10.27
C SER A 345 9.01 14.91 -10.97
N VAL A 346 8.09 14.37 -10.17
CA VAL A 346 6.83 13.82 -10.69
C VAL A 346 5.81 14.92 -11.02
N VAL A 347 5.99 16.12 -10.46
CA VAL A 347 5.10 17.26 -10.73
C VAL A 347 5.19 17.62 -12.20
N GLY A 348 4.02 17.60 -12.87
CA GLY A 348 3.90 17.85 -14.30
C GLY A 348 4.17 16.62 -15.18
N ASN A 349 4.31 15.42 -14.61
CA ASN A 349 4.31 14.19 -15.39
C ASN A 349 2.99 14.06 -16.17
N LEU A 350 3.09 13.72 -17.45
CA LEU A 350 1.95 13.75 -18.38
C LEU A 350 0.99 12.57 -18.20
N PHE A 351 1.43 11.50 -17.54
CA PHE A 351 0.56 10.37 -17.26
C PHE A 351 -0.36 10.69 -16.07
N LYS A 352 -1.63 10.39 -16.24
CA LYS A 352 -2.62 10.31 -15.16
C LYS A 352 -3.59 9.17 -15.41
N PRO A 353 -4.07 8.48 -14.36
CA PRO A 353 -5.18 7.54 -14.48
C PRO A 353 -6.43 8.22 -15.07
N GLU A 354 -7.15 7.53 -15.94
CA GLU A 354 -8.36 8.07 -16.60
C GLU A 354 -9.43 8.55 -15.58
N ALA A 355 -9.48 7.90 -14.41
CA ALA A 355 -10.43 8.23 -13.35
C ALA A 355 -10.06 9.47 -12.54
N LEU A 356 -8.84 10.03 -12.68
CA LEU A 356 -8.42 11.26 -11.99
C LEU A 356 -8.55 12.47 -12.91
N ASN A 357 -9.08 13.55 -12.36
CA ASN A 357 -9.00 14.85 -13.05
C ASN A 357 -7.64 15.53 -12.80
N ASP A 358 -7.39 16.67 -13.44
CA ASP A 358 -6.10 17.37 -13.36
C ASP A 358 -5.79 17.81 -11.92
N TYR A 359 -6.79 18.23 -11.16
CA TYR A 359 -6.63 18.69 -9.79
C TYR A 359 -6.27 17.56 -8.83
N GLU A 360 -6.92 16.40 -8.93
CA GLU A 360 -6.55 15.19 -8.17
C GLU A 360 -5.14 14.71 -8.53
N THR A 361 -4.81 14.80 -9.82
CA THR A 361 -3.47 14.47 -10.32
C THR A 361 -2.41 15.36 -9.68
N GLU A 362 -2.63 16.67 -9.65
CA GLU A 362 -1.73 17.62 -8.99
C GLU A 362 -1.60 17.33 -7.49
N ILE A 363 -2.71 17.05 -6.78
CA ILE A 363 -2.66 16.67 -5.36
C ILE A 363 -1.75 15.48 -5.15
N ALA A 364 -1.89 14.42 -5.94
CA ALA A 364 -1.07 13.21 -5.82
C ALA A 364 0.40 13.48 -6.11
N GLN A 365 0.69 14.25 -7.18
CA GLN A 365 2.04 14.60 -7.58
C GLN A 365 2.73 15.49 -6.53
N TYR A 366 2.06 16.52 -6.01
CA TYR A 366 2.62 17.37 -4.96
C TYR A 366 2.74 16.67 -3.62
N ALA A 367 1.78 15.81 -3.27
CA ALA A 367 1.87 14.97 -2.06
C ALA A 367 3.13 14.09 -2.07
N ALA A 368 3.42 13.47 -3.20
CA ALA A 368 4.62 12.67 -3.42
C ALA A 368 5.89 13.52 -3.41
N HIS A 369 5.92 14.61 -4.18
CA HIS A 369 7.07 15.50 -4.30
C HIS A 369 7.52 16.07 -2.94
N TYR A 370 6.57 16.53 -2.12
CA TYR A 370 6.90 17.03 -0.79
C TYR A 370 7.35 15.92 0.17
N ALA A 371 6.79 14.71 0.04
CA ALA A 371 7.27 13.59 0.85
C ALA A 371 8.69 13.17 0.49
N VAL A 372 9.08 13.23 -0.79
CA VAL A 372 10.47 12.97 -1.21
C VAL A 372 11.42 14.02 -0.63
N SER A 373 11.01 15.28 -0.59
CA SER A 373 11.84 16.36 -0.03
C SER A 373 11.85 16.40 1.51
N GLN A 374 10.78 15.95 2.18
CA GLN A 374 10.61 15.93 3.64
C GLN A 374 10.02 14.58 4.10
N PRO A 375 10.81 13.50 4.06
CA PRO A 375 10.30 12.12 4.22
C PRO A 375 9.76 11.80 5.61
N ALA A 376 10.14 12.55 6.63
CA ALA A 376 9.75 12.33 8.03
C ALA A 376 8.68 13.31 8.54
N GLU A 377 8.27 14.28 7.74
CA GLU A 377 7.37 15.35 8.18
C GLU A 377 6.19 15.51 7.19
N VAL A 378 5.01 15.72 7.75
CA VAL A 378 3.82 16.01 6.95
C VAL A 378 3.90 17.42 6.40
N THR A 379 3.83 17.57 5.09
CA THR A 379 3.65 18.86 4.43
C THR A 379 2.19 19.08 4.11
N GLU A 380 1.59 20.12 4.68
CA GLU A 380 0.21 20.47 4.40
C GLU A 380 0.05 21.03 2.98
N LEU A 381 -0.85 20.43 2.21
CA LEU A 381 -1.18 20.86 0.86
C LEU A 381 -2.18 22.04 0.88
N THR A 382 -1.76 23.17 1.47
CA THR A 382 -2.64 24.33 1.72
C THR A 382 -3.29 24.90 0.47
N ALA A 383 -2.62 24.83 -0.68
CA ALA A 383 -3.18 25.27 -1.98
C ALA A 383 -4.29 24.34 -2.49
N TYR A 384 -4.45 23.16 -1.90
CA TYR A 384 -5.38 22.12 -2.32
C TYR A 384 -6.43 21.76 -1.24
N GLN A 385 -6.56 22.59 -0.22
CA GLN A 385 -7.57 22.43 0.84
C GLN A 385 -8.93 22.96 0.38
N ASP A 386 -8.92 23.98 -0.43
CA ASP A 386 -10.11 24.55 -1.07
C ASP A 386 -10.24 23.94 -2.47
N GLY A 387 -11.34 23.36 -2.79
CA GLY A 387 -11.50 22.47 -3.93
C GLY A 387 -11.41 23.04 -5.34
N GLY A 388 -10.60 24.02 -5.60
CA GLY A 388 -10.41 24.56 -6.97
C GLY A 388 -11.70 25.04 -7.67
N GLY A 389 -12.87 24.65 -7.16
CA GLY A 389 -14.17 25.06 -7.65
C GLY A 389 -14.61 26.40 -7.06
N THR A 390 -15.37 27.13 -7.84
CA THR A 390 -15.88 28.46 -7.45
C THR A 390 -17.12 28.40 -6.56
N GLY A 391 -17.58 27.18 -6.21
CA GLY A 391 -18.89 26.96 -5.60
C GLY A 391 -20.06 27.22 -6.54
N VAL A 392 -19.82 27.60 -7.80
CA VAL A 392 -20.84 27.73 -8.85
C VAL A 392 -20.98 26.40 -9.56
N LEU A 393 -22.16 25.81 -9.51
CA LEU A 393 -22.43 24.52 -10.16
C LEU A 393 -22.84 24.78 -11.62
N THR A 394 -21.92 24.58 -12.56
CA THR A 394 -22.20 24.67 -13.99
C THR A 394 -22.98 23.46 -14.50
N LYS A 395 -22.86 22.35 -13.80
CA LYS A 395 -23.59 21.10 -13.99
C LYS A 395 -24.20 20.63 -12.65
N PRO A 396 -25.25 19.83 -12.65
CA PRO A 396 -25.82 19.28 -11.43
C PRO A 396 -24.84 18.42 -10.65
N VAL A 397 -24.95 18.46 -9.33
CA VAL A 397 -24.30 17.55 -8.38
C VAL A 397 -25.33 16.57 -7.86
N PHE A 398 -25.03 15.28 -7.93
CA PHE A 398 -25.86 14.22 -7.36
C PHE A 398 -25.19 13.60 -6.13
N VAL A 399 -25.95 13.47 -5.06
CA VAL A 399 -25.50 12.82 -3.83
C VAL A 399 -26.46 11.70 -3.46
N GLY A 400 -25.92 10.49 -3.28
CA GLY A 400 -26.68 9.31 -2.85
C GLY A 400 -26.34 8.89 -1.42
N PHE A 401 -27.28 8.23 -0.75
CA PHE A 401 -27.18 7.88 0.66
C PHE A 401 -27.25 6.36 0.87
N GLY A 402 -26.14 5.76 1.31
CA GLY A 402 -26.11 4.40 1.81
C GLY A 402 -25.90 3.31 0.75
N PHE A 403 -25.58 3.62 -0.49
CA PHE A 403 -25.24 2.61 -1.49
C PHE A 403 -23.82 2.04 -1.28
N ASN A 404 -23.46 0.96 -1.97
CA ASN A 404 -22.23 0.23 -1.65
C ASN A 404 -21.05 0.58 -2.57
N ASP A 405 -21.29 0.75 -3.87
CA ASP A 405 -20.25 0.82 -4.88
C ASP A 405 -20.26 2.19 -5.55
N ALA A 406 -19.10 2.70 -5.95
CA ALA A 406 -18.98 3.96 -6.65
C ALA A 406 -19.76 3.93 -7.99
N ILE A 407 -20.51 4.98 -8.26
CA ILE A 407 -21.33 5.14 -9.47
C ILE A 407 -20.89 6.43 -10.18
N ALA A 408 -20.59 6.33 -11.46
CA ALA A 408 -20.19 7.50 -12.25
C ALA A 408 -21.25 8.62 -12.19
N GLY A 409 -20.80 9.87 -11.98
CA GLY A 409 -21.66 11.03 -11.84
C GLY A 409 -22.39 11.16 -10.49
N TRP A 410 -22.12 10.28 -9.51
CA TRP A 410 -22.73 10.30 -8.18
C TRP A 410 -21.68 10.38 -7.07
N ASN A 411 -21.88 11.29 -6.15
CA ASN A 411 -21.19 11.32 -4.86
C ASN A 411 -21.96 10.47 -3.86
N GLY A 412 -21.26 9.71 -2.99
CA GLY A 412 -21.93 8.77 -2.14
C GLY A 412 -21.43 8.69 -0.71
N PHE A 413 -22.37 8.79 0.24
CA PHE A 413 -22.12 8.31 1.59
C PHE A 413 -22.19 6.79 1.59
N MET A 414 -21.03 6.13 1.55
CA MET A 414 -20.87 4.67 1.44
C MET A 414 -20.32 4.10 2.76
N GLY A 415 -20.62 2.82 3.01
CA GLY A 415 -20.12 2.12 4.20
C GLY A 415 -21.12 2.00 5.34
N ALA A 416 -20.78 1.16 6.31
CA ALA A 416 -21.70 0.72 7.37
C ALA A 416 -22.14 1.81 8.33
N ASN A 417 -21.29 2.80 8.60
CA ASN A 417 -21.50 3.87 9.60
C ASN A 417 -21.63 5.26 8.98
N SER A 418 -21.66 5.38 7.67
CA SER A 418 -21.68 6.65 6.95
C SER A 418 -22.94 7.52 7.16
N TYR A 419 -23.85 7.09 8.01
CA TYR A 419 -25.05 7.84 8.45
C TYR A 419 -24.86 8.60 9.77
N LEU A 420 -23.70 8.53 10.40
CA LEU A 420 -23.41 9.16 11.69
C LEU A 420 -23.09 10.66 11.53
N ALA A 421 -23.25 11.40 12.61
CA ALA A 421 -22.81 12.79 12.67
C ALA A 421 -21.28 12.88 12.54
N GLY A 422 -20.81 13.88 11.81
CA GLY A 422 -19.38 14.09 11.50
C GLY A 422 -18.93 13.54 10.15
N GLU A 423 -19.67 12.58 9.58
CA GLU A 423 -19.36 12.06 8.23
C GLU A 423 -19.54 13.17 7.18
N SER A 424 -18.61 13.22 6.22
CA SER A 424 -18.61 14.25 5.18
C SER A 424 -18.13 13.72 3.84
N LEU A 425 -18.61 14.34 2.77
CA LEU A 425 -18.09 14.24 1.42
C LEU A 425 -17.46 15.60 1.08
N ALA A 426 -16.14 15.64 1.06
CA ALA A 426 -15.41 16.83 0.68
C ALA A 426 -15.44 17.01 -0.84
N ASN A 427 -15.54 18.25 -1.26
CA ASN A 427 -15.46 18.67 -2.68
C ASN A 427 -16.23 17.78 -3.66
N LEU A 428 -17.55 17.90 -3.61
CA LEU A 428 -18.45 17.15 -4.46
C LEU A 428 -18.12 17.32 -5.93
N LYS A 429 -18.20 16.23 -6.69
CA LYS A 429 -18.08 16.24 -8.15
C LYS A 429 -19.44 16.50 -8.80
N ASP A 430 -19.45 17.25 -9.89
CA ASP A 430 -20.62 17.36 -10.75
C ASP A 430 -20.85 16.06 -11.56
N GLU A 431 -21.90 16.01 -12.37
CA GLU A 431 -22.25 14.84 -13.17
C GLU A 431 -21.19 14.46 -14.23
N GLU A 432 -20.29 15.38 -14.58
CA GLU A 432 -19.17 15.17 -15.51
C GLU A 432 -17.86 14.79 -14.78
N GLY A 433 -17.86 14.77 -13.44
CA GLY A 433 -16.71 14.42 -12.62
C GLY A 433 -15.81 15.59 -12.21
N ASN A 434 -16.20 16.85 -12.53
CA ASN A 434 -15.43 18.03 -12.16
C ASN A 434 -15.70 18.43 -10.72
N TYR A 435 -14.67 18.83 -9.98
CA TYR A 435 -14.79 19.33 -8.62
C TYR A 435 -15.47 20.70 -8.57
N THR A 436 -16.36 20.86 -7.62
CA THR A 436 -17.21 22.04 -7.50
C THR A 436 -16.78 23.04 -6.43
N GLY A 437 -15.90 22.65 -5.51
CA GLY A 437 -15.60 23.40 -4.30
C GLY A 437 -16.66 23.28 -3.21
N VAL A 438 -17.71 22.48 -3.43
CA VAL A 438 -18.81 22.30 -2.48
C VAL A 438 -18.62 21.00 -1.71
N SER A 439 -18.76 21.06 -0.39
CA SER A 439 -18.71 19.89 0.49
C SER A 439 -20.05 19.69 1.21
N ILE A 440 -20.36 18.46 1.62
CA ILE A 440 -21.56 18.14 2.40
C ILE A 440 -21.18 17.34 3.65
N THR A 441 -21.67 17.76 4.82
CA THR A 441 -21.41 17.13 6.12
C THR A 441 -22.71 16.76 6.80
N ILE A 442 -22.78 15.58 7.42
CA ILE A 442 -23.86 15.18 8.31
C ILE A 442 -23.62 15.82 9.69
N VAL A 443 -24.40 16.83 10.04
CA VAL A 443 -24.30 17.54 11.32
C VAL A 443 -25.07 16.79 12.41
N GLU A 444 -26.29 16.35 12.09
CA GLU A 444 -27.12 15.50 12.95
C GLU A 444 -27.39 14.19 12.21
N GLY A 445 -26.93 13.07 12.81
CA GLY A 445 -26.96 11.76 12.18
C GLY A 445 -28.35 11.18 12.00
N PHE A 446 -28.45 10.14 11.20
CA PHE A 446 -29.66 9.35 10.99
C PHE A 446 -29.75 8.18 11.99
N ASN A 447 -30.89 7.50 12.05
CA ASN A 447 -31.01 6.26 12.83
C ASN A 447 -30.20 5.13 12.24
N GLY A 448 -30.19 5.03 10.94
CA GLY A 448 -29.45 4.00 10.24
C GLY A 448 -29.62 4.05 8.72
N ARG A 449 -29.05 3.05 8.09
CA ARG A 449 -29.14 2.76 6.66
C ARG A 449 -30.14 1.63 6.42
N ASN A 450 -30.89 1.68 5.34
CA ASN A 450 -31.70 0.56 4.90
C ASN A 450 -31.56 0.30 3.38
N ALA A 451 -31.82 -0.93 2.95
CA ALA A 451 -31.68 -1.40 1.57
C ALA A 451 -33.06 -1.78 0.94
N ASN A 452 -34.13 -1.17 1.43
CA ASN A 452 -35.51 -1.48 0.99
C ASN A 452 -36.14 -0.29 0.25
N GLY A 453 -35.37 0.41 -0.57
CA GLY A 453 -35.91 1.39 -1.50
C GLY A 453 -36.44 0.75 -2.76
N GLU A 454 -37.23 1.50 -3.52
CA GLU A 454 -37.74 1.06 -4.82
C GLU A 454 -36.61 1.03 -5.87
N LYS A 455 -36.67 0.04 -6.76
CA LYS A 455 -35.79 -0.10 -7.92
C LYS A 455 -36.49 0.40 -9.18
N ASN A 456 -35.70 0.72 -10.21
CA ASN A 456 -36.23 1.14 -11.52
C ASN A 456 -37.16 2.37 -11.44
N THR A 457 -36.74 3.35 -10.64
CA THR A 457 -37.48 4.60 -10.49
C THR A 457 -37.45 5.44 -11.78
N THR A 458 -38.51 6.23 -12.02
CA THR A 458 -38.66 7.05 -13.25
C THR A 458 -38.81 8.52 -12.90
N THR A 459 -37.90 9.04 -12.07
CA THR A 459 -37.87 10.47 -11.71
C THR A 459 -37.08 11.27 -12.74
N ASP A 460 -37.21 12.60 -12.70
CA ASP A 460 -36.41 13.55 -13.48
C ASP A 460 -34.91 13.59 -13.07
N MET A 461 -34.55 12.89 -12.01
CA MET A 461 -33.17 12.78 -11.55
C MET A 461 -32.43 11.57 -12.14
N ASN A 462 -33.10 10.70 -12.91
CA ASN A 462 -32.51 9.48 -13.51
C ASN A 462 -31.69 8.64 -12.51
N ILE A 463 -32.30 8.34 -11.34
CA ILE A 463 -31.60 7.71 -10.22
C ILE A 463 -31.31 6.24 -10.54
N PRO A 464 -30.03 5.78 -10.48
CA PRO A 464 -29.69 4.40 -10.65
C PRO A 464 -30.35 3.50 -9.59
N SER A 465 -30.67 2.26 -9.93
CA SER A 465 -31.28 1.30 -9.00
C SER A 465 -30.39 1.03 -7.78
N GLU A 466 -29.09 1.10 -7.97
CA GLU A 466 -28.09 0.96 -6.92
C GLU A 466 -28.18 2.10 -5.88
N VAL A 467 -28.55 3.31 -6.28
CA VAL A 467 -28.79 4.45 -5.38
C VAL A 467 -30.19 4.39 -4.80
N SER A 468 -31.23 4.20 -5.64
CA SER A 468 -32.63 4.23 -5.19
C SER A 468 -32.97 3.09 -4.23
N SER A 469 -32.27 1.96 -4.29
CA SER A 469 -32.45 0.83 -3.37
C SER A 469 -32.04 1.14 -1.93
N TYR A 470 -31.19 2.13 -1.69
CA TYR A 470 -30.65 2.46 -0.38
C TYR A 470 -31.12 3.82 0.10
N SER A 471 -31.24 3.96 1.42
CA SER A 471 -31.59 5.23 2.05
C SER A 471 -31.02 5.34 3.45
N TYR A 472 -30.88 6.58 3.93
CA TYR A 472 -30.82 6.86 5.37
C TYR A 472 -32.23 7.19 5.89
N PHE A 473 -32.47 6.84 7.14
CA PHE A 473 -33.79 7.06 7.76
C PHE A 473 -33.67 7.59 9.19
N GLY A 474 -34.66 8.37 9.58
CA GLY A 474 -34.90 8.74 10.95
C GLY A 474 -36.28 8.25 11.44
N ASN A 475 -36.59 8.48 12.71
CA ASN A 475 -37.81 8.01 13.38
C ASN A 475 -38.27 9.01 14.46
N SER A 476 -39.10 9.98 14.05
CA SER A 476 -39.36 11.17 14.85
C SER A 476 -40.34 10.97 16.04
N LYS A 477 -41.14 9.88 16.02
CA LYS A 477 -42.28 9.72 16.98
C LYS A 477 -42.04 8.66 18.05
N LYS A 478 -41.32 7.56 17.74
CA LYS A 478 -41.11 6.46 18.68
C LYS A 478 -39.66 5.94 18.58
N VAL A 479 -39.16 5.37 19.68
CA VAL A 479 -37.89 4.67 19.73
C VAL A 479 -37.89 3.52 18.72
N PHE A 480 -36.84 3.47 17.92
CA PHE A 480 -36.51 2.37 17.01
C PHE A 480 -35.03 2.09 17.09
N SER A 481 -34.63 0.81 17.20
CA SER A 481 -33.21 0.41 17.39
C SER A 481 -32.51 1.19 18.51
N GLY A 482 -33.19 1.36 19.64
CA GLY A 482 -32.65 1.97 20.87
C GLY A 482 -32.59 3.50 20.90
N LYS A 483 -33.01 4.20 19.83
CA LYS A 483 -32.94 5.67 19.75
C LYS A 483 -34.15 6.27 19.03
N THR A 484 -34.41 7.56 19.28
CA THR A 484 -35.36 8.39 18.52
C THR A 484 -34.57 9.48 17.82
N ILE A 485 -34.68 9.56 16.50
CA ILE A 485 -34.08 10.60 15.67
C ILE A 485 -35.21 11.51 15.20
N VAL A 486 -35.40 12.62 15.90
CA VAL A 486 -36.47 13.58 15.60
C VAL A 486 -36.22 14.27 14.27
N GLN A 487 -34.98 14.61 14.02
CA GLN A 487 -34.50 15.21 12.76
C GLN A 487 -33.09 14.76 12.48
N SER A 488 -32.67 14.91 11.22
CA SER A 488 -31.30 14.79 10.76
C SER A 488 -30.92 16.05 9.99
N THR A 489 -29.70 16.51 10.09
CA THR A 489 -29.25 17.76 9.49
C THR A 489 -27.98 17.55 8.66
N LEU A 490 -28.03 18.02 7.42
CA LEU A 490 -26.90 18.11 6.52
C LEU A 490 -26.48 19.58 6.39
N ARG A 491 -25.19 19.84 6.22
CA ARG A 491 -24.64 21.16 5.92
C ARG A 491 -23.82 21.10 4.66
N LEU A 492 -24.15 21.96 3.71
CA LEU A 492 -23.31 22.25 2.56
C LEU A 492 -22.43 23.45 2.88
N SER A 493 -21.18 23.42 2.42
CA SER A 493 -20.21 24.51 2.53
C SER A 493 -19.48 24.71 1.22
N GLY A 494 -18.79 25.85 1.04
CA GLY A 494 -18.09 26.18 -0.20
C GLY A 494 -19.00 26.73 -1.32
N LEU A 495 -20.26 27.00 -1.04
CA LEU A 495 -21.20 27.55 -2.02
C LEU A 495 -20.89 29.03 -2.34
N ASN A 496 -21.06 29.43 -3.59
CA ASN A 496 -20.90 30.83 -4.01
C ASN A 496 -22.04 31.71 -3.45
N LYS A 497 -21.69 32.67 -2.59
CA LYS A 497 -22.64 33.54 -1.89
C LYS A 497 -23.49 34.45 -2.81
N THR A 498 -23.04 34.66 -4.02
CA THR A 498 -23.75 35.53 -5.01
C THR A 498 -24.75 34.74 -5.84
N LYS A 499 -24.79 33.43 -5.69
CA LYS A 499 -25.66 32.51 -6.41
C LYS A 499 -26.74 31.94 -5.52
N LYS A 500 -27.85 31.53 -6.15
CA LYS A 500 -28.89 30.73 -5.51
C LYS A 500 -28.81 29.30 -6.01
N TYR A 501 -29.32 28.38 -5.19
CA TYR A 501 -29.25 26.96 -5.47
C TYR A 501 -30.63 26.30 -5.39
N ASN A 502 -30.82 25.31 -6.24
CA ASN A 502 -31.98 24.44 -6.29
C ASN A 502 -31.61 23.07 -5.73
N PHE A 503 -32.46 22.53 -4.86
CA PHE A 503 -32.30 21.22 -4.25
C PHE A 503 -33.52 20.37 -4.59
N CYS A 504 -33.33 19.20 -5.21
CA CYS A 504 -34.40 18.22 -5.39
C CYS A 504 -34.05 16.95 -4.62
N PHE A 505 -35.00 16.50 -3.83
CA PHE A 505 -34.87 15.35 -2.94
C PHE A 505 -35.66 14.16 -3.47
N PHE A 506 -35.07 12.98 -3.34
CA PHE A 506 -35.75 11.72 -3.55
C PHE A 506 -35.68 10.87 -2.30
N GLY A 507 -36.81 10.31 -1.89
CA GLY A 507 -36.94 9.39 -0.79
C GLY A 507 -37.92 8.30 -1.20
N THR A 508 -37.59 7.04 -0.91
CA THR A 508 -38.47 5.91 -1.17
C THR A 508 -38.29 4.77 -0.17
N ARG A 509 -39.37 4.06 0.08
CA ARG A 509 -39.43 2.84 0.89
C ARG A 509 -40.46 1.91 0.26
N SER A 510 -40.03 0.71 -0.19
CA SER A 510 -40.89 -0.31 -0.79
C SER A 510 -41.71 -1.07 0.24
N ASP A 511 -42.71 -1.77 -0.21
CA ASP A 511 -43.58 -2.65 0.59
C ASP A 511 -44.26 -1.92 1.75
N VAL A 512 -44.66 -0.65 1.54
CA VAL A 512 -45.41 0.12 2.49
C VAL A 512 -46.91 -0.13 2.32
N GLY A 513 -47.59 -0.53 3.41
CA GLY A 513 -48.99 -0.84 3.37
C GLY A 513 -49.90 0.38 3.11
N ALA A 514 -51.09 0.15 2.59
CA ALA A 514 -52.04 1.21 2.31
C ALA A 514 -52.39 2.01 3.60
N GLY A 515 -52.32 3.33 3.51
CA GLY A 515 -52.59 4.25 4.63
C GLY A 515 -51.38 4.53 5.54
N ASP A 516 -50.22 3.89 5.32
CA ASP A 516 -48.97 4.20 6.04
C ASP A 516 -48.21 5.27 5.24
N ASN A 517 -48.53 6.52 5.40
CA ASN A 517 -47.84 7.64 4.79
C ASN A 517 -46.53 7.96 5.54
N ARG A 518 -45.40 7.95 4.84
CA ARG A 518 -44.07 8.23 5.38
C ARG A 518 -43.51 9.54 4.82
N GLU A 519 -44.33 10.58 4.85
CA GLU A 519 -43.94 11.90 4.40
C GLU A 519 -42.70 12.40 5.16
N ALA A 520 -41.68 12.79 4.42
CA ALA A 520 -40.54 13.55 4.90
C ALA A 520 -40.76 15.05 4.60
N LYS A 521 -40.30 15.88 5.53
CA LYS A 521 -40.19 17.33 5.41
C LYS A 521 -38.74 17.70 5.25
N TYR A 522 -38.42 18.41 4.18
CA TYR A 522 -37.09 18.94 3.89
C TYR A 522 -37.12 20.45 4.08
N ILE A 523 -36.33 20.96 5.02
CA ILE A 523 -36.18 22.38 5.32
C ILE A 523 -34.81 22.81 4.86
N VAL A 524 -34.73 23.58 3.79
CA VAL A 524 -33.46 24.07 3.21
C VAL A 524 -33.31 25.53 3.61
N LYS A 525 -32.24 25.84 4.34
CA LYS A 525 -32.04 27.14 4.97
C LYS A 525 -30.63 27.68 4.72
N GLY A 526 -30.56 28.84 4.13
CA GLY A 526 -29.42 29.74 4.07
C GLY A 526 -29.83 31.12 4.60
N GLU A 527 -29.70 32.18 3.78
CA GLU A 527 -30.30 33.51 4.08
C GLU A 527 -31.84 33.48 4.03
N ASN A 528 -32.38 32.66 3.13
CA ASN A 528 -33.80 32.37 3.07
C ASN A 528 -34.05 30.89 3.38
N GLU A 529 -35.31 30.56 3.68
CA GLU A 529 -35.75 29.19 4.02
C GLU A 529 -36.81 28.76 3.01
N VAL A 530 -36.66 27.53 2.49
CA VAL A 530 -37.66 26.90 1.61
C VAL A 530 -37.95 25.49 2.15
N VAL A 531 -39.21 25.12 2.21
CA VAL A 531 -39.68 23.84 2.71
C VAL A 531 -40.34 23.05 1.59
N SER A 532 -40.04 21.76 1.52
CA SER A 532 -40.69 20.83 0.61
C SER A 532 -41.02 19.50 1.30
N TYR A 533 -41.96 18.74 0.74
CA TYR A 533 -42.50 17.52 1.34
C TYR A 533 -42.54 16.40 0.29
N LEU A 534 -42.23 15.17 0.73
CA LEU A 534 -42.27 14.00 -0.11
C LEU A 534 -42.74 12.78 0.69
N ASP A 535 -43.82 12.15 0.26
CA ASP A 535 -44.18 10.83 0.78
C ASP A 535 -43.28 9.76 0.14
N ALA A 536 -42.47 9.12 0.97
CA ALA A 536 -41.54 8.07 0.56
C ALA A 536 -42.20 6.69 0.39
N SER A 537 -43.49 6.55 0.69
CA SER A 537 -44.22 5.29 0.67
C SER A 537 -44.38 4.80 -0.78
N ASN A 538 -43.66 3.72 -1.15
CA ASN A 538 -43.67 3.12 -2.49
C ASN A 538 -43.43 4.16 -3.62
N ASN A 539 -42.61 5.17 -3.35
CA ASN A 539 -42.39 6.26 -4.29
C ASN A 539 -41.43 5.84 -5.39
N MET A 540 -41.88 5.88 -6.65
CA MET A 540 -41.09 5.54 -7.85
C MET A 540 -40.88 6.75 -8.76
N THR A 541 -41.66 7.82 -8.62
CA THR A 541 -41.78 8.84 -9.67
C THR A 541 -41.66 10.28 -9.19
N LYS A 542 -41.82 10.52 -7.88
CA LYS A 542 -41.92 11.88 -7.35
C LYS A 542 -40.63 12.35 -6.70
N THR A 543 -40.31 13.59 -6.92
CA THR A 543 -39.27 14.35 -6.22
C THR A 543 -39.88 15.55 -5.51
N ALA A 544 -39.24 16.06 -4.45
CA ALA A 544 -39.59 17.31 -3.82
C ALA A 544 -38.45 18.32 -4.01
N CYS A 545 -38.76 19.50 -4.48
CA CYS A 545 -37.71 20.50 -4.77
C CYS A 545 -37.90 21.76 -3.92
N SER A 546 -36.78 22.30 -3.43
CA SER A 546 -36.63 23.58 -2.76
C SER A 546 -35.75 24.47 -3.61
N ASN A 547 -36.31 25.49 -4.23
CA ASN A 547 -35.63 26.26 -5.26
C ASN A 547 -35.19 27.64 -4.77
N ALA A 548 -34.15 28.18 -5.40
CA ALA A 548 -33.64 29.54 -5.21
C ALA A 548 -33.25 29.87 -3.75
N VAL A 549 -32.56 28.91 -3.08
CA VAL A 549 -32.01 29.13 -1.75
C VAL A 549 -30.68 29.84 -1.84
N GLN A 550 -30.57 30.98 -1.14
CA GLN A 550 -29.33 31.77 -1.07
C GLN A 550 -28.45 31.24 0.07
N PRO A 551 -27.17 30.92 -0.15
CA PRO A 551 -26.25 30.61 0.94
C PRO A 551 -26.14 31.74 1.96
N ASP A 552 -25.81 31.42 3.19
CA ASP A 552 -25.54 32.41 4.22
C ASP A 552 -24.20 33.16 3.97
N ASN A 553 -23.84 34.05 4.90
CA ASN A 553 -22.62 34.84 4.80
C ASN A 553 -21.31 34.05 4.88
N LYS A 554 -21.38 32.75 5.22
CA LYS A 554 -20.25 31.81 5.22
C LYS A 554 -20.21 30.97 3.93
N GLY A 555 -21.20 31.09 3.03
CA GLY A 555 -21.33 30.21 1.88
C GLY A 555 -21.92 28.85 2.26
N GLU A 556 -22.73 28.79 3.33
CA GLU A 556 -23.31 27.55 3.82
C GLU A 556 -24.83 27.49 3.61
N ILE A 557 -25.35 26.29 3.41
CA ILE A 557 -26.78 25.96 3.43
C ILE A 557 -26.97 24.73 4.31
N THR A 558 -27.95 24.76 5.21
CA THR A 558 -28.39 23.61 5.99
C THR A 558 -29.63 22.97 5.40
N ILE A 559 -29.70 21.65 5.47
CA ILE A 559 -30.86 20.84 5.08
C ILE A 559 -31.27 20.01 6.29
N THR A 560 -32.43 20.37 6.90
CA THR A 560 -33.00 19.59 7.99
C THR A 560 -34.09 18.69 7.44
N ILE A 561 -34.05 17.40 7.82
CA ILE A 561 -34.94 16.35 7.36
C ILE A 561 -35.66 15.77 8.58
N THR A 562 -36.99 15.76 8.56
CA THR A 562 -37.82 15.21 9.62
C THR A 562 -39.09 14.61 9.04
N SER A 563 -39.99 14.04 9.88
CA SER A 563 -41.30 13.61 9.40
C SER A 563 -42.21 14.82 9.08
N GLY A 564 -42.90 14.73 7.95
CA GLY A 564 -43.91 15.73 7.55
C GLY A 564 -45.20 15.66 8.34
N GLU A 565 -46.06 16.63 8.11
CA GLU A 565 -47.35 16.77 8.82
C GLU A 565 -48.33 15.65 8.47
N ASN A 566 -48.28 15.16 7.22
CA ASN A 566 -49.15 14.08 6.75
C ASN A 566 -48.56 12.68 7.03
N ASN A 567 -47.42 12.59 7.74
CA ASN A 567 -46.79 11.32 8.09
C ASN A 567 -47.67 10.58 9.10
N THR A 568 -48.37 9.52 8.65
CA THR A 568 -49.22 8.67 9.47
C THR A 568 -48.50 7.48 10.12
N ASN A 569 -47.22 7.27 9.75
CA ASN A 569 -46.43 6.19 10.32
C ASN A 569 -46.28 6.33 11.83
N THR A 570 -46.60 5.27 12.57
CA THR A 570 -46.64 5.30 14.05
C THR A 570 -45.26 5.52 14.68
N THR A 571 -44.17 5.20 13.96
CA THR A 571 -42.78 5.42 14.39
C THR A 571 -42.26 6.76 13.90
N GLY A 572 -42.94 7.37 12.91
CA GLY A 572 -42.54 8.63 12.30
C GLY A 572 -41.29 8.47 11.41
N PHE A 573 -41.19 7.37 10.66
CA PHE A 573 -40.10 7.18 9.74
C PHE A 573 -40.10 8.22 8.63
N PHE A 574 -38.91 8.76 8.33
CA PHE A 574 -38.64 9.62 7.19
C PHE A 574 -37.34 9.16 6.50
N TYR A 575 -37.21 9.42 5.22
CA TYR A 575 -36.14 8.83 4.37
C TYR A 575 -35.51 9.87 3.46
N ILE A 576 -34.22 9.61 3.11
CA ILE A 576 -33.54 10.25 2.01
C ILE A 576 -32.69 9.20 1.27
N ASN A 577 -32.85 9.12 -0.07
CA ASN A 577 -32.07 8.26 -0.95
C ASN A 577 -31.11 9.08 -1.78
N ALA A 578 -31.54 10.24 -2.27
CA ALA A 578 -30.72 11.09 -3.14
C ALA A 578 -31.07 12.58 -3.03
N ILE A 579 -30.09 13.41 -3.36
CA ILE A 579 -30.23 14.85 -3.58
C ILE A 579 -29.60 15.20 -4.93
N ARG A 580 -30.29 16.04 -5.72
CA ARG A 580 -29.71 16.80 -6.85
C ARG A 580 -29.55 18.24 -6.42
N ILE A 581 -28.38 18.81 -6.63
CA ILE A 581 -28.03 20.20 -6.33
C ILE A 581 -27.63 20.89 -7.62
N ALA A 582 -28.15 22.07 -7.90
CA ALA A 582 -27.79 22.86 -9.07
C ALA A 582 -27.82 24.35 -8.74
N THR A 583 -27.03 25.16 -9.42
CA THR A 583 -27.18 26.62 -9.37
C THR A 583 -28.54 26.97 -9.96
N ALA A 584 -29.26 27.89 -9.34
CA ALA A 584 -30.49 28.44 -9.91
C ALA A 584 -30.13 29.45 -11.02
N ASP A 585 -30.89 29.43 -12.11
CA ASP A 585 -30.75 30.34 -13.25
C ASP A 585 -31.01 31.81 -12.86
#